data_0df432467f5640ca2671ef6f00358cf5
#
_entry.id   0df432467f5640ca2671ef6f00358cf5
#
_cell.length_a   1.000
_cell.length_b   1.000
_cell.length_c   1.000
_cell.angle_alpha   90.00
_cell.angle_beta   90.00
_cell.angle_gamma   90.00
#
_symmetry.space_group_name_H-M   'P 1'
#
loop_
_entity.id
_entity.type
_entity.pdbx_description
1 polymer ?
#
loop_
_entity_poly.entity_id
_entity_poly.type
_entity_poly.pdbx_seq_one_letter_code
_entity_poly.pdbx_strand_id
1 'polypeptide(L)'
;MLGRMGTTFEIPTLHTDRLTLRAFRAGDLDAFAAMQANPEVRRFLGGTPLSRAESWSLMERILGQWAMRGYGMFAVEIEGRCAGWAGVLHALEWPEPELAYSLDQPFWGRGIATEAAGAARAWGFTRLGCARLASFIMPDNVRSARVAEKLGAVREDQTTIRGFPVDWWVHRT
;
A
#
# COMPACT_ATOMS: atom_id res chain seq x y z
N MET A 1 -26.18 -12.39 -26.68
CA MET A 1 -26.30 -11.49 -25.49
C MET A 1 -25.52 -12.16 -24.36
N LEU A 2 -24.22 -11.89 -24.22
CA LEU A 2 -23.40 -12.44 -23.14
C LEU A 2 -23.74 -11.65 -21.87
N GLY A 3 -24.48 -12.30 -20.96
CA GLY A 3 -24.80 -11.74 -19.66
C GLY A 3 -23.50 -11.44 -18.90
N ARG A 4 -23.36 -10.21 -18.40
CA ARG A 4 -22.31 -9.82 -17.46
C ARG A 4 -22.46 -10.64 -16.18
N MET A 5 -21.81 -11.80 -16.12
CA MET A 5 -21.51 -12.45 -14.84
C MET A 5 -20.24 -11.78 -14.29
N GLY A 6 -20.39 -10.55 -13.82
CA GLY A 6 -19.33 -9.88 -13.08
C GLY A 6 -19.46 -10.25 -11.61
N THR A 7 -18.44 -10.88 -11.04
CA THR A 7 -18.32 -10.96 -9.59
C THR A 7 -18.20 -9.53 -9.08
N THR A 8 -19.24 -9.00 -8.46
CA THR A 8 -19.22 -7.69 -7.82
C THR A 8 -18.50 -7.84 -6.49
N PHE A 9 -17.38 -7.15 -6.32
CA PHE A 9 -16.73 -6.98 -5.03
C PHE A 9 -16.68 -5.49 -4.70
N GLU A 10 -16.82 -5.17 -3.43
CA GLU A 10 -16.85 -3.80 -2.97
C GLU A 10 -15.51 -3.45 -2.28
N ILE A 11 -14.89 -2.36 -2.71
CA ILE A 11 -13.75 -1.75 -2.05
C ILE A 11 -14.28 -0.53 -1.29
N PRO A 12 -14.19 -0.51 0.04
CA PRO A 12 -14.69 0.62 0.81
C PRO A 12 -13.90 1.89 0.52
N THR A 13 -14.53 3.04 0.76
CA THR A 13 -13.85 4.32 0.76
C THR A 13 -13.66 4.76 2.21
N LEU A 14 -12.41 5.10 2.58
CA LEU A 14 -12.06 5.62 3.89
C LEU A 14 -11.73 7.11 3.75
N HIS A 15 -12.20 7.90 4.70
CA HIS A 15 -11.91 9.33 4.75
C HIS A 15 -11.10 9.65 6.00
N THR A 16 -10.13 10.55 5.85
CA THR A 16 -9.37 11.16 6.93
C THR A 16 -9.52 12.68 6.83
N ASP A 17 -8.79 13.43 7.62
CA ASP A 17 -8.85 14.91 7.59
C ASP A 17 -8.43 15.49 6.23
N ARG A 18 -7.47 14.85 5.54
CA ARG A 18 -6.88 15.35 4.30
C ARG A 18 -7.00 14.41 3.10
N LEU A 19 -7.33 13.13 3.33
CA LEU A 19 -7.19 12.08 2.33
C LEU A 19 -8.49 11.31 2.12
N THR A 20 -8.62 10.76 0.91
CA THR A 20 -9.57 9.71 0.61
C THR A 20 -8.80 8.47 0.17
N LEU A 21 -8.98 7.35 0.88
CA LEU A 21 -8.47 6.04 0.49
C LEU A 21 -9.60 5.29 -0.22
N ARG A 22 -9.41 4.94 -1.47
CA ARG A 22 -10.45 4.36 -2.34
C ARG A 22 -9.91 3.31 -3.30
N ALA A 23 -10.81 2.67 -4.04
CA ALA A 23 -10.41 1.82 -5.15
C ALA A 23 -9.61 2.59 -6.21
N PHE A 24 -8.63 1.93 -6.83
CA PHE A 24 -8.01 2.45 -8.04
C PHE A 24 -9.03 2.55 -9.18
N ARG A 25 -8.87 3.59 -10.01
CA ARG A 25 -9.70 3.85 -11.20
C ARG A 25 -8.81 3.98 -12.41
N ALA A 26 -9.33 3.71 -13.60
CA ALA A 26 -8.57 3.88 -14.85
C ALA A 26 -7.96 5.29 -14.99
N GLY A 27 -8.66 6.32 -14.53
CA GLY A 27 -8.18 7.71 -14.53
C GLY A 27 -6.98 7.99 -13.61
N ASP A 28 -6.61 7.08 -12.71
CA ASP A 28 -5.43 7.24 -11.85
C ASP A 28 -4.12 6.89 -12.59
N LEU A 29 -4.21 6.25 -13.76
CA LEU A 29 -3.06 5.68 -14.45
C LEU A 29 -1.95 6.70 -14.72
N ASP A 30 -2.27 7.91 -15.14
CA ASP A 30 -1.25 8.90 -15.49
C ASP A 30 -0.42 9.32 -14.27
N ALA A 31 -1.09 9.62 -13.16
CA ALA A 31 -0.42 9.98 -11.89
C ALA A 31 0.33 8.77 -11.33
N PHE A 32 -0.29 7.59 -11.35
CA PHE A 32 0.32 6.37 -10.84
C PHE A 32 1.53 5.93 -11.65
N ALA A 33 1.47 5.98 -12.99
CA ALA A 33 2.58 5.64 -13.86
C ALA A 33 3.75 6.62 -13.70
N ALA A 34 3.48 7.92 -13.56
CA ALA A 34 4.53 8.91 -13.28
C ALA A 34 5.24 8.61 -11.94
N MET A 35 4.48 8.26 -10.90
CA MET A 35 5.03 7.83 -9.61
C MET A 35 5.89 6.56 -9.76
N GLN A 36 5.40 5.53 -10.48
CA GLN A 36 6.11 4.26 -10.64
C GLN A 36 7.33 4.37 -11.56
N ALA A 37 7.39 5.37 -12.43
CA ALA A 37 8.56 5.67 -13.25
C ALA A 37 9.68 6.39 -12.47
N ASN A 38 9.38 6.93 -11.29
CA ASN A 38 10.36 7.65 -10.47
C ASN A 38 11.31 6.66 -9.75
N PRO A 39 12.63 6.66 -10.03
CA PRO A 39 13.57 5.74 -9.40
C PRO A 39 13.66 5.92 -7.87
N GLU A 40 13.47 7.13 -7.35
CA GLU A 40 13.48 7.38 -5.91
C GLU A 40 12.30 6.70 -5.20
N VAL A 41 11.12 6.68 -5.82
CA VAL A 41 9.95 5.97 -5.32
C VAL A 41 10.18 4.46 -5.41
N ARG A 42 10.76 3.99 -6.52
CA ARG A 42 10.98 2.56 -6.77
C ARG A 42 12.14 1.97 -6.00
N ARG A 43 13.04 2.78 -5.47
CA ARG A 43 14.26 2.35 -4.76
C ARG A 43 14.01 1.22 -3.76
N PHE A 44 12.92 1.29 -3.00
CA PHE A 44 12.54 0.31 -1.98
C PHE A 44 11.35 -0.58 -2.39
N LEU A 45 10.93 -0.52 -3.66
CA LEU A 45 9.82 -1.29 -4.21
C LEU A 45 10.27 -2.25 -5.34
N GLY A 46 11.46 -2.82 -5.20
CA GLY A 46 12.07 -3.70 -6.20
C GLY A 46 13.10 -3.01 -7.10
N GLY A 47 13.38 -1.72 -6.90
CA GLY A 47 14.49 -0.96 -7.50
C GLY A 47 14.29 -0.52 -8.94
N THR A 48 13.53 -1.24 -9.76
CA THR A 48 13.34 -0.92 -11.18
C THR A 48 12.12 -0.04 -11.40
N PRO A 49 12.25 1.14 -12.03
CA PRO A 49 11.13 1.93 -12.51
C PRO A 49 10.22 1.12 -13.43
N LEU A 50 8.93 1.38 -13.38
CA LEU A 50 7.94 0.70 -14.22
C LEU A 50 7.53 1.58 -15.39
N SER A 51 7.33 0.95 -16.53
CA SER A 51 6.66 1.55 -17.68
C SER A 51 5.18 1.81 -17.38
N ARG A 52 4.52 2.59 -18.23
CA ARG A 52 3.08 2.82 -18.15
C ARG A 52 2.26 1.52 -18.20
N ALA A 53 2.64 0.59 -19.08
CA ALA A 53 1.96 -0.70 -19.22
C ALA A 53 2.14 -1.57 -17.95
N GLU A 54 3.34 -1.62 -17.38
CA GLU A 54 3.60 -2.33 -16.13
C GLU A 54 2.86 -1.69 -14.94
N SER A 55 2.74 -0.36 -14.94
CA SER A 55 1.96 0.36 -13.93
C SER A 55 0.47 0.03 -14.03
N TRP A 56 -0.08 -0.09 -15.25
CA TRP A 56 -1.44 -0.57 -15.46
C TRP A 56 -1.64 -1.99 -14.90
N SER A 57 -0.74 -2.92 -15.27
CA SER A 57 -0.79 -4.30 -14.76
C SER A 57 -0.66 -4.36 -13.23
N LEU A 58 0.09 -3.44 -12.62
CA LEU A 58 0.17 -3.32 -11.16
C LEU A 58 -1.18 -2.90 -10.56
N MET A 59 -1.88 -1.94 -11.17
CA MET A 59 -3.22 -1.54 -10.74
C MET A 59 -4.22 -2.70 -10.85
N GLU A 60 -4.20 -3.45 -11.96
CA GLU A 60 -5.04 -4.64 -12.15
C GLU A 60 -4.74 -5.71 -11.08
N ARG A 61 -3.47 -5.95 -10.76
CA ARG A 61 -3.07 -6.87 -9.69
C ARG A 61 -3.57 -6.45 -8.31
N ILE A 62 -3.53 -5.15 -8.02
CA ILE A 62 -4.07 -4.59 -6.77
C ILE A 62 -5.58 -4.85 -6.69
N LEU A 63 -6.32 -4.57 -7.75
CA LEU A 63 -7.77 -4.84 -7.81
C LEU A 63 -8.07 -6.34 -7.75
N GLY A 64 -7.23 -7.16 -8.39
CA GLY A 64 -7.32 -8.62 -8.31
C GLY A 64 -7.19 -9.16 -6.88
N GLN A 65 -6.29 -8.59 -6.07
CA GLN A 65 -6.19 -8.96 -4.66
C GLN A 65 -7.49 -8.65 -3.89
N TRP A 66 -8.09 -7.49 -4.13
CA TRP A 66 -9.39 -7.14 -3.54
C TRP A 66 -10.48 -8.13 -3.92
N ALA A 67 -10.56 -8.49 -5.21
CA ALA A 67 -11.53 -9.45 -5.71
C ALA A 67 -11.38 -10.84 -5.08
N MET A 68 -10.13 -11.28 -4.88
CA MET A 68 -9.84 -12.63 -4.36
C MET A 68 -9.86 -12.73 -2.83
N ARG A 69 -9.50 -11.66 -2.12
CA ARG A 69 -9.26 -11.71 -0.67
C ARG A 69 -10.17 -10.78 0.14
N GLY A 70 -10.84 -9.83 -0.49
CA GLY A 70 -11.68 -8.83 0.18
C GLY A 70 -10.88 -7.80 0.99
N TYR A 71 -9.57 -7.69 0.76
CA TYR A 71 -8.69 -6.65 1.29
C TYR A 71 -7.52 -6.41 0.33
N GLY A 72 -6.90 -5.26 0.41
CA GLY A 72 -5.80 -4.89 -0.48
C GLY A 72 -5.31 -3.46 -0.27
N MET A 73 -4.66 -2.94 -1.30
CA MET A 73 -4.18 -1.56 -1.35
C MET A 73 -5.27 -0.63 -1.84
N PHE A 74 -5.42 0.50 -1.17
CA PHE A 74 -6.21 1.64 -1.64
C PHE A 74 -5.34 2.59 -2.45
N ALA A 75 -5.92 3.26 -3.42
CA ALA A 75 -5.37 4.51 -3.94
C ALA A 75 -5.53 5.58 -2.86
N VAL A 76 -4.47 6.30 -2.57
CA VAL A 76 -4.49 7.48 -1.69
C VAL A 76 -4.75 8.70 -2.56
N GLU A 77 -5.89 9.35 -2.35
CA GLU A 77 -6.27 10.57 -3.06
C GLU A 77 -6.12 11.78 -2.16
N ILE A 78 -5.52 12.84 -2.68
CA ILE A 78 -5.44 14.16 -2.09
C ILE A 78 -5.82 15.19 -3.13
N GLU A 79 -6.75 16.09 -2.81
CA GLU A 79 -7.22 17.16 -3.73
C GLU A 79 -7.64 16.63 -5.12
N GLY A 80 -8.29 15.46 -5.15
CA GLY A 80 -8.76 14.81 -6.38
C GLY A 80 -7.69 14.10 -7.22
N ARG A 81 -6.42 14.07 -6.76
CA ARG A 81 -5.30 13.43 -7.45
C ARG A 81 -4.84 12.16 -6.71
N CYS A 82 -4.54 11.10 -7.44
CA CYS A 82 -3.88 9.92 -6.87
C CYS A 82 -2.44 10.28 -6.47
N ALA A 83 -2.18 10.23 -5.17
CA ALA A 83 -0.88 10.55 -4.55
C ALA A 83 -0.04 9.31 -4.26
N GLY A 84 -0.59 8.11 -4.41
CA GLY A 84 0.07 6.85 -4.11
C GLY A 84 -0.91 5.79 -3.64
N TRP A 85 -0.45 4.93 -2.74
CA TRP A 85 -1.25 3.84 -2.21
C TRP A 85 -0.89 3.51 -0.75
N ALA A 86 -1.86 2.97 -0.02
CA ALA A 86 -1.69 2.40 1.31
C ALA A 86 -2.72 1.28 1.52
N GLY A 87 -2.38 0.25 2.27
CA GLY A 87 -3.31 -0.85 2.51
C GLY A 87 -2.65 -2.07 3.11
N VAL A 88 -3.38 -3.18 3.08
CA VAL A 88 -2.87 -4.48 3.56
C VAL A 88 -2.54 -5.37 2.39
N LEU A 89 -1.30 -5.82 2.32
CA LEU A 89 -0.80 -6.78 1.34
C LEU A 89 -0.48 -8.10 2.05
N HIS A 90 -0.75 -9.23 1.40
CA HIS A 90 -0.30 -10.53 1.88
C HIS A 90 0.07 -11.42 0.69
N ALA A 91 1.33 -11.46 0.35
CA ALA A 91 1.83 -12.43 -0.61
C ALA A 91 1.81 -13.85 0.01
N LEU A 92 1.68 -14.89 -0.83
CA LEU A 92 1.56 -16.27 -0.35
C LEU A 92 2.73 -16.75 0.52
N GLU A 93 3.93 -16.25 0.20
CA GLU A 93 5.18 -16.65 0.87
C GLU A 93 5.52 -15.76 2.08
N TRP A 94 4.70 -14.76 2.39
CA TRP A 94 4.96 -13.89 3.51
C TRP A 94 4.42 -14.46 4.81
N PRO A 95 5.15 -14.30 5.92
CA PRO A 95 4.78 -14.92 7.19
C PRO A 95 3.47 -14.36 7.78
N GLU A 96 3.15 -13.10 7.47
CA GLU A 96 1.92 -12.45 7.95
C GLU A 96 1.50 -11.29 7.03
N PRO A 97 0.25 -10.79 7.15
CA PRO A 97 -0.21 -9.63 6.40
C PRO A 97 0.63 -8.39 6.70
N GLU A 98 0.95 -7.63 5.65
CA GLU A 98 1.75 -6.42 5.73
C GLU A 98 0.89 -5.18 5.57
N LEU A 99 1.05 -4.22 6.48
CA LEU A 99 0.69 -2.84 6.26
C LEU A 99 1.75 -2.18 5.38
N ALA A 100 1.40 -1.88 4.14
CA ALA A 100 2.31 -1.31 3.16
C ALA A 100 1.78 0.02 2.62
N TYR A 101 2.69 0.91 2.25
CA TYR A 101 2.37 2.25 1.75
C TYR A 101 3.50 2.78 0.87
N SER A 102 3.14 3.59 -0.11
CA SER A 102 4.08 4.36 -0.93
C SER A 102 3.37 5.58 -1.51
N LEU A 103 4.07 6.70 -1.54
CA LEU A 103 3.57 7.97 -2.07
C LEU A 103 4.50 8.50 -3.15
N ASP A 104 3.93 9.25 -4.08
CA ASP A 104 4.69 10.07 -5.02
C ASP A 104 5.52 11.13 -4.28
N GLN A 105 6.71 11.41 -4.79
CA GLN A 105 7.72 12.25 -4.16
C GLN A 105 7.22 13.63 -3.70
N PRO A 106 6.36 14.36 -4.45
CA PRO A 106 5.84 15.65 -4.03
C PRO A 106 5.04 15.63 -2.72
N PHE A 107 4.61 14.45 -2.28
CA PHE A 107 3.81 14.26 -1.06
C PHE A 107 4.63 13.82 0.16
N TRP A 108 5.95 13.64 0.01
CA TRP A 108 6.83 13.25 1.11
C TRP A 108 7.03 14.37 2.13
N GLY A 109 7.35 13.98 3.37
CA GLY A 109 7.64 14.92 4.46
C GLY A 109 6.43 15.67 5.03
N ARG A 110 5.23 15.43 4.50
CA ARG A 110 3.98 16.14 4.85
C ARG A 110 3.08 15.38 5.83
N GLY A 111 3.53 14.25 6.37
CA GLY A 111 2.74 13.39 7.25
C GLY A 111 1.67 12.55 6.55
N ILE A 112 1.54 12.65 5.22
CA ILE A 112 0.50 11.99 4.43
C ILE A 112 0.63 10.46 4.51
N ALA A 113 1.85 9.92 4.44
CA ALA A 113 2.06 8.47 4.56
C ALA A 113 1.61 7.93 5.93
N THR A 114 1.88 8.67 7.02
CA THR A 114 1.45 8.30 8.37
C THR A 114 -0.07 8.30 8.49
N GLU A 115 -0.73 9.31 7.93
CA GLU A 115 -2.19 9.43 7.95
C GLU A 115 -2.86 8.32 7.11
N ALA A 116 -2.39 8.10 5.89
CA ALA A 116 -2.91 7.05 5.00
C ALA A 116 -2.69 5.64 5.59
N ALA A 117 -1.48 5.35 6.06
CA ALA A 117 -1.16 4.06 6.66
C ALA A 117 -1.92 3.85 7.98
N GLY A 118 -2.13 4.90 8.78
CA GLY A 118 -2.95 4.85 10.00
C GLY A 118 -4.40 4.44 9.71
N ALA A 119 -5.03 5.07 8.73
CA ALA A 119 -6.39 4.72 8.30
C ALA A 119 -6.46 3.29 7.75
N ALA A 120 -5.52 2.92 6.88
CA ALA A 120 -5.44 1.56 6.31
C ALA A 120 -5.19 0.50 7.40
N ARG A 121 -4.36 0.81 8.41
CA ARG A 121 -4.09 -0.06 9.56
C ARG A 121 -5.35 -0.31 10.38
N ALA A 122 -6.04 0.74 10.78
CA ALA A 122 -7.27 0.65 11.59
C ALA A 122 -8.34 -0.18 10.87
N TRP A 123 -8.53 0.09 9.59
CA TRP A 123 -9.42 -0.69 8.75
C TRP A 123 -8.95 -2.16 8.62
N GLY A 124 -7.65 -2.39 8.41
CA GLY A 124 -7.05 -3.71 8.27
C GLY A 124 -7.26 -4.59 9.49
N PHE A 125 -7.02 -4.08 10.70
CA PHE A 125 -7.29 -4.80 11.93
C PHE A 125 -8.74 -5.23 12.05
N THR A 126 -9.68 -4.32 11.80
CA THR A 126 -11.12 -4.62 11.84
C THR A 126 -11.51 -5.64 10.77
N ARG A 127 -11.02 -5.47 9.53
CA ARG A 127 -11.38 -6.31 8.38
C ARG A 127 -10.84 -7.73 8.50
N LEU A 128 -9.62 -7.90 9.01
CA LEU A 128 -8.96 -9.20 9.13
C LEU A 128 -9.25 -9.88 10.47
N GLY A 129 -9.75 -9.15 11.47
CA GLY A 129 -9.92 -9.67 12.83
C GLY A 129 -8.59 -10.11 13.46
N CYS A 130 -7.46 -9.52 13.04
CA CYS A 130 -6.13 -9.89 13.52
C CYS A 130 -5.63 -8.89 14.57
N ALA A 131 -4.76 -9.38 15.46
CA ALA A 131 -4.17 -8.55 16.52
C ALA A 131 -2.82 -7.92 16.10
N ARG A 132 -2.31 -8.31 14.94
CA ARG A 132 -1.02 -7.80 14.44
C ARG A 132 -0.97 -7.71 12.92
N LEU A 133 -0.22 -6.72 12.44
CA LEU A 133 0.18 -6.55 11.04
C LEU A 133 1.69 -6.29 11.01
N ALA A 134 2.38 -6.78 9.99
CA ALA A 134 3.78 -6.47 9.77
C ALA A 134 3.93 -5.18 8.93
N SER A 135 5.14 -4.60 8.95
CA SER A 135 5.71 -3.83 7.85
C SER A 135 7.14 -4.30 7.64
N PHE A 136 7.43 -4.79 6.43
CA PHE A 136 8.76 -5.29 6.07
C PHE A 136 9.55 -4.16 5.42
N ILE A 137 10.46 -3.54 6.17
CA ILE A 137 11.14 -2.31 5.78
C ILE A 137 12.63 -2.56 5.60
N MET A 138 13.17 -2.26 4.42
CA MET A 138 14.62 -2.33 4.22
C MET A 138 15.33 -1.40 5.21
N PRO A 139 16.47 -1.80 5.82
CA PRO A 139 17.15 -1.02 6.87
C PRO A 139 17.48 0.42 6.44
N ASP A 140 17.80 0.63 5.17
CA ASP A 140 18.12 1.95 4.61
C ASP A 140 16.90 2.83 4.36
N ASN A 141 15.68 2.28 4.47
CA ASN A 141 14.44 3.03 4.26
C ASN A 141 13.98 3.75 5.54
N VAL A 142 14.83 4.66 6.00
CA VAL A 142 14.60 5.44 7.23
C VAL A 142 13.27 6.19 7.23
N ARG A 143 12.79 6.62 6.05
CA ARG A 143 11.49 7.32 5.94
C ARG A 143 10.33 6.39 6.29
N SER A 144 10.34 5.15 5.78
CA SER A 144 9.32 4.16 6.09
C SER A 144 9.38 3.73 7.55
N ALA A 145 10.58 3.52 8.11
CA ALA A 145 10.76 3.21 9.52
C ALA A 145 10.14 4.29 10.43
N ARG A 146 10.36 5.57 10.12
CA ARG A 146 9.75 6.68 10.86
C ARG A 146 8.22 6.71 10.79
N VAL A 147 7.63 6.26 9.68
CA VAL A 147 6.16 6.11 9.60
C VAL A 147 5.70 4.99 10.51
N ALA A 148 6.37 3.83 10.48
CA ALA A 148 6.05 2.69 11.35
C ALA A 148 6.15 3.10 12.84
N GLU A 149 7.22 3.77 13.25
CA GLU A 149 7.41 4.29 14.61
C GLU A 149 6.29 5.24 15.03
N LYS A 150 5.91 6.20 14.19
CA LYS A 150 4.80 7.14 14.46
C LYS A 150 3.46 6.45 14.62
N LEU A 151 3.28 5.28 14.00
CA LEU A 151 2.11 4.44 14.15
C LEU A 151 2.20 3.48 15.36
N GLY A 152 3.26 3.58 16.16
CA GLY A 152 3.46 2.76 17.35
C GLY A 152 3.95 1.33 17.05
N ALA A 153 4.45 1.07 15.84
CA ALA A 153 5.06 -0.21 15.53
C ALA A 153 6.39 -0.39 16.25
N VAL A 154 6.68 -1.64 16.60
CA VAL A 154 7.93 -2.03 17.24
C VAL A 154 8.72 -2.91 16.28
N ARG A 155 10.01 -2.61 16.13
CA ARG A 155 10.92 -3.46 15.39
C ARG A 155 11.24 -4.69 16.24
N GLU A 156 10.82 -5.87 15.80
CA GLU A 156 10.95 -7.11 16.58
C GLU A 156 12.04 -8.03 16.05
N ASP A 157 12.25 -8.07 14.73
CA ASP A 157 13.14 -9.02 14.09
C ASP A 157 13.71 -8.47 12.76
N GLN A 158 14.52 -9.29 12.13
CA GLN A 158 14.97 -9.13 10.75
C GLN A 158 14.69 -10.41 9.98
N THR A 159 14.36 -10.29 8.70
CA THR A 159 14.14 -11.44 7.83
C THR A 159 14.53 -11.10 6.39
N THR A 160 14.31 -12.02 5.49
CA THR A 160 14.53 -11.80 4.05
C THR A 160 13.21 -11.94 3.31
N ILE A 161 12.80 -10.89 2.60
CA ILE A 161 11.62 -10.89 1.74
C ILE A 161 12.08 -10.69 0.30
N ARG A 162 11.74 -11.62 -0.59
CA ARG A 162 12.14 -11.60 -2.02
C ARG A 162 13.63 -11.38 -2.25
N GLY A 163 14.48 -11.94 -1.39
CA GLY A 163 15.93 -11.81 -1.47
C GLY A 163 16.50 -10.52 -0.86
N PHE A 164 15.68 -9.64 -0.31
CA PHE A 164 16.12 -8.41 0.34
C PHE A 164 16.06 -8.54 1.87
N PRO A 165 17.11 -8.13 2.60
CA PRO A 165 17.06 -8.05 4.04
C PRO A 165 16.09 -6.93 4.45
N VAL A 166 15.21 -7.23 5.39
CA VAL A 166 14.21 -6.29 5.91
C VAL A 166 14.14 -6.35 7.42
N ASP A 167 13.91 -5.21 8.04
CA ASP A 167 13.49 -5.10 9.41
C ASP A 167 12.00 -5.45 9.51
N TRP A 168 11.63 -6.26 10.48
CA TRP A 168 10.26 -6.66 10.73
C TRP A 168 9.65 -5.77 11.80
N TRP A 169 8.86 -4.83 11.36
CA TRP A 169 8.10 -3.93 12.23
C TRP A 169 6.71 -4.49 12.48
N VAL A 170 6.29 -4.52 13.73
CA VAL A 170 5.01 -5.09 14.14
C VAL A 170 4.09 -4.02 14.69
N HIS A 171 2.94 -3.88 14.05
CA HIS A 171 1.81 -3.09 14.52
C HIS A 171 0.87 -3.96 15.33
N ARG A 172 0.40 -3.48 16.47
CA ARG A 172 -0.59 -4.15 17.33
C ARG A 172 -1.84 -3.28 17.49
N THR A 173 -2.96 -3.94 17.81
CA THR A 173 -4.23 -3.26 18.18
C THR A 173 -4.10 -2.53 19.51
#